data_760c906857be18fe491ee9d0c98e1e33
#
_entry.id   760c906857be18fe491ee9d0c98e1e33
#
_cell.length_a   1.000
_cell.length_b   1.000
_cell.length_c   1.000
_cell.angle_alpha   90.00
_cell.angle_beta   90.00
_cell.angle_gamma   90.00
#
_symmetry.space_group_name_H-M   'P 1'
#
loop_
_entity.id
_entity.type
_entity.pdbx_description
1 polymer ?
#
loop_
_entity_poly.entity_id
_entity_poly.type
_entity_poly.pdbx_seq_one_letter_code
_entity_poly.pdbx_strand_id
1 'polypeptide(L)'
;MSQMTVTQMNLLHFNTAFERATDNAIADNVGWLDFTHALTFANACRHICEERRDLWPRAALQLALFIGRNRKYARCSEDMTQWNVDDRKAFLANETRALYDHGIPEPIIACHRLKVLIALEDELRAAPDAGWAETACAAVNRYLNTPMKRHHGLRLAAQALDFVAGEG
;
A
#
# COMPACT_ATOMS: atom_id res chain seq x y z
N MET A 1 10.76 10.41 -0.47
CA MET A 1 10.45 8.96 -0.32
C MET A 1 11.66 8.12 -0.74
N SER A 2 11.99 7.03 -0.09
CA SER A 2 13.15 6.23 -0.53
C SER A 2 12.76 5.34 -1.69
N GLN A 3 13.64 5.18 -2.68
CA GLN A 3 13.49 4.26 -3.81
C GLN A 3 13.19 2.83 -3.33
N MET A 4 13.75 2.45 -2.18
CA MET A 4 13.54 1.14 -1.55
C MET A 4 12.07 0.92 -1.14
N THR A 5 11.37 1.95 -0.62
CA THR A 5 9.94 1.85 -0.25
C THR A 5 9.06 1.56 -1.46
N VAL A 6 9.33 2.23 -2.57
CA VAL A 6 8.59 2.06 -3.83
C VAL A 6 8.87 0.68 -4.44
N THR A 7 10.13 0.27 -4.45
CA THR A 7 10.52 -1.07 -4.92
C THR A 7 9.82 -2.16 -4.09
N GLN A 8 9.70 -1.97 -2.78
CA GLN A 8 9.01 -2.92 -1.92
C GLN A 8 7.52 -3.04 -2.28
N MET A 9 6.81 -1.94 -2.50
CA MET A 9 5.41 -1.98 -2.96
C MET A 9 5.25 -2.71 -4.29
N ASN A 10 6.17 -2.45 -5.22
CA ASN A 10 6.14 -3.04 -6.55
C ASN A 10 6.35 -4.56 -6.54
N LEU A 11 7.14 -5.07 -5.58
CA LEU A 11 7.54 -6.47 -5.50
C LEU A 11 6.57 -7.35 -4.67
N LEU A 12 5.50 -6.77 -4.16
CA LEU A 12 4.58 -7.49 -3.29
C LEU A 12 3.57 -8.32 -4.08
N HIS A 13 3.58 -9.63 -3.85
CA HIS A 13 2.59 -10.56 -4.37
C HIS A 13 1.29 -10.50 -3.58
N PHE A 14 0.35 -9.68 -4.01
CA PHE A 14 -0.96 -9.59 -3.36
C PHE A 14 -1.73 -10.91 -3.35
N ASN A 15 -1.68 -11.69 -4.42
CA ASN A 15 -2.54 -12.86 -4.57
C ASN A 15 -2.09 -14.08 -3.75
N THR A 16 -0.81 -14.40 -3.73
CA THR A 16 -0.30 -15.60 -3.04
C THR A 16 -0.25 -15.49 -1.53
N ALA A 17 -0.03 -14.29 -1.01
CA ALA A 17 -0.01 -14.07 0.43
C ALA A 17 -1.39 -14.14 1.06
N PHE A 18 -2.43 -13.66 0.37
CA PHE A 18 -3.80 -13.72 0.85
C PHE A 18 -4.38 -15.13 0.89
N GLU A 19 -3.97 -16.04 -0.02
CA GLU A 19 -4.41 -17.43 0.00
C GLU A 19 -3.87 -18.22 1.20
N ARG A 20 -2.66 -17.90 1.62
CA ARG A 20 -2.00 -18.55 2.77
C ARG A 20 -2.39 -17.94 4.12
N ALA A 21 -3.02 -16.77 4.10
CA ALA A 21 -3.31 -16.00 5.30
C ALA A 21 -4.53 -16.50 6.09
N THR A 22 -5.33 -17.41 5.53
CA THR A 22 -6.55 -17.91 6.19
C THR A 22 -6.27 -18.84 7.37
N ASP A 23 -5.11 -19.53 7.36
CA ASP A 23 -4.77 -20.57 8.33
C ASP A 23 -3.63 -20.18 9.29
N ASN A 24 -3.05 -18.98 9.13
CA ASN A 24 -1.95 -18.51 9.96
C ASN A 24 -2.43 -17.66 11.14
N ALA A 25 -1.66 -17.66 12.21
CA ALA A 25 -1.87 -16.75 13.33
C ALA A 25 -1.92 -15.29 12.85
N ILE A 26 -2.75 -14.45 13.50
CA ILE A 26 -2.96 -13.04 13.12
C ILE A 26 -1.63 -12.28 12.99
N ALA A 27 -0.64 -12.58 13.85
CA ALA A 27 0.68 -11.97 13.81
C ALA A 27 1.49 -12.30 12.53
N ASP A 28 1.19 -13.41 11.86
CA ASP A 28 1.87 -13.88 10.65
C ASP A 28 1.11 -13.55 9.37
N ASN A 29 -0.09 -12.98 9.50
CA ASN A 29 -0.89 -12.59 8.36
C ASN A 29 -0.30 -11.35 7.68
N VAL A 30 -0.14 -11.45 6.36
CA VAL A 30 0.11 -10.28 5.52
C VAL A 30 -1.20 -9.53 5.36
N GLY A 31 -1.31 -8.44 6.07
CA GLY A 31 -2.41 -7.52 5.84
C GLY A 31 -2.14 -6.65 4.63
N TRP A 32 -3.19 -6.27 3.89
CA TRP A 32 -3.09 -5.24 2.85
C TRP A 32 -2.51 -3.91 3.37
N LEU A 33 -2.56 -3.66 4.67
CA LEU A 33 -1.89 -2.54 5.33
C LEU A 33 -0.36 -2.62 5.22
N ASP A 34 0.21 -3.82 5.20
CA ASP A 34 1.66 -4.02 5.03
C ASP A 34 2.14 -3.50 3.67
N PHE A 35 1.27 -3.43 2.69
CA PHE A 35 1.58 -2.92 1.35
C PHE A 35 1.36 -1.41 1.22
N THR A 36 0.22 -0.92 1.66
CA THR A 36 -0.18 0.47 1.46
C THR A 36 0.57 1.43 2.37
N HIS A 37 0.89 1.01 3.58
CA HIS A 37 1.55 1.86 4.57
C HIS A 37 2.99 2.23 4.18
N ALA A 38 3.67 1.46 3.34
CA ALA A 38 5.00 1.84 2.87
C ALA A 38 4.99 3.22 2.19
N LEU A 39 4.05 3.45 1.27
CA LEU A 39 3.90 4.71 0.56
C LEU A 39 3.25 5.78 1.44
N THR A 40 2.10 5.46 2.04
CA THR A 40 1.32 6.47 2.78
C THR A 40 2.00 6.92 4.06
N PHE A 41 2.73 6.05 4.73
CA PHE A 41 3.52 6.41 5.90
C PHE A 41 4.75 7.24 5.53
N ALA A 42 5.45 6.88 4.43
CA ALA A 42 6.58 7.67 3.93
C ALA A 42 6.14 9.09 3.54
N ASN A 43 5.01 9.23 2.88
CA ASN A 43 4.42 10.52 2.54
C ASN A 43 4.09 11.34 3.79
N ALA A 44 3.39 10.76 4.77
CA ALA A 44 3.10 11.43 6.03
C ALA A 44 4.38 11.85 6.79
N CYS A 45 5.40 10.99 6.82
CA CYS A 45 6.68 11.32 7.41
C CYS A 45 7.35 12.51 6.72
N ARG A 46 7.31 12.57 5.38
CA ARG A 46 7.87 13.69 4.63
C ARG A 46 7.20 15.01 5.04
N HIS A 47 5.87 15.05 5.01
CA HIS A 47 5.13 16.28 5.40
C HIS A 47 5.47 16.76 6.81
N ILE A 48 5.45 15.86 7.79
CA ILE A 48 5.78 16.22 9.17
C ILE A 48 7.23 16.70 9.28
N CYS A 49 8.16 16.04 8.60
CA CYS A 49 9.59 16.35 8.68
C CYS A 49 9.98 17.59 7.85
N GLU A 50 9.19 18.02 6.90
CA GLU A 50 9.37 19.31 6.22
C GLU A 50 9.16 20.49 7.19
N GLU A 51 8.18 20.36 8.08
CA GLU A 51 7.92 21.34 9.14
C GLU A 51 8.86 21.15 10.35
N ARG A 52 9.14 19.90 10.70
CA ARG A 52 9.90 19.50 11.89
C ARG A 52 11.13 18.66 11.49
N ARG A 53 12.16 19.33 11.00
CA ARG A 53 13.39 18.69 10.48
C ARG A 53 14.13 17.83 11.50
N ASP A 54 13.98 18.13 12.77
CA ASP A 54 14.52 17.37 13.90
C ASP A 54 13.97 15.94 13.98
N LEU A 55 12.83 15.67 13.37
CA LEU A 55 12.18 14.35 13.37
C LEU A 55 12.69 13.41 12.27
N TRP A 56 13.44 13.89 11.27
CA TRP A 56 13.93 13.05 10.17
C TRP A 56 14.64 11.77 10.61
N PRO A 57 15.56 11.77 11.61
CA PRO A 57 16.23 10.54 12.02
C PRO A 57 15.24 9.49 12.56
N ARG A 58 14.24 9.93 13.32
CA ARG A 58 13.21 9.04 13.88
C ARG A 58 12.28 8.50 12.79
N ALA A 59 11.84 9.33 11.86
CA ALA A 59 11.01 8.93 10.73
C ALA A 59 11.74 7.93 9.84
N ALA A 60 13.01 8.19 9.53
CA ALA A 60 13.85 7.29 8.73
C ALA A 60 14.01 5.92 9.41
N LEU A 61 14.21 5.88 10.73
CA LEU A 61 14.31 4.65 11.49
C LEU A 61 12.99 3.85 11.43
N GLN A 62 11.85 4.51 11.63
CA GLN A 62 10.54 3.85 11.53
C GLN A 62 10.27 3.29 10.14
N LEU A 63 10.61 4.03 9.10
CA LEU A 63 10.52 3.55 7.71
C LEU A 63 11.42 2.35 7.47
N ALA A 64 12.66 2.38 7.96
CA ALA A 64 13.60 1.27 7.83
C ALA A 64 13.10 0.00 8.54
N LEU A 65 12.55 0.14 9.74
CA LEU A 65 11.92 -0.98 10.48
C LEU A 65 10.73 -1.56 9.73
N PHE A 66 9.86 -0.70 9.18
CA PHE A 66 8.72 -1.14 8.39
C PHE A 66 9.15 -1.91 7.13
N ILE A 67 10.13 -1.38 6.40
CA ILE A 67 10.70 -2.03 5.21
C ILE A 67 11.34 -3.38 5.59
N GLY A 68 12.12 -3.40 6.67
CA GLY A 68 12.76 -4.62 7.17
C GLY A 68 11.77 -5.72 7.53
N ARG A 69 10.70 -5.37 8.24
CA ARG A 69 9.60 -6.29 8.58
C ARG A 69 8.98 -6.92 7.32
N ASN A 70 8.77 -6.12 6.28
CA ASN A 70 8.08 -6.54 5.07
C ASN A 70 9.01 -7.12 4.00
N ARG A 71 10.32 -7.17 4.25
CA ARG A 71 11.32 -7.68 3.30
C ARG A 71 11.02 -9.10 2.80
N LYS A 72 10.47 -9.95 3.65
CA LYS A 72 10.11 -11.35 3.30
C LYS A 72 9.08 -11.45 2.18
N TYR A 73 8.31 -10.38 1.92
CA TYR A 73 7.31 -10.32 0.86
C TYR A 73 7.84 -9.68 -0.43
N ALA A 74 9.03 -9.08 -0.40
CA ALA A 74 9.63 -8.47 -1.57
C ALA A 74 10.19 -9.55 -2.50
N ARG A 75 9.74 -9.55 -3.77
CA ARG A 75 10.24 -10.44 -4.82
C ARG A 75 10.82 -9.60 -5.96
N CYS A 76 12.13 -9.71 -6.16
CA CYS A 76 12.87 -8.87 -7.10
C CYS A 76 12.76 -9.32 -8.57
N SER A 77 12.14 -10.49 -8.84
CA SER A 77 12.17 -11.14 -10.16
C SER A 77 10.85 -11.03 -10.96
N GLU A 78 9.87 -10.26 -10.47
CA GLU A 78 8.60 -10.13 -11.21
C GLU A 78 8.70 -9.10 -12.32
N ASP A 79 8.19 -9.50 -13.50
CA ASP A 79 7.96 -8.58 -14.60
C ASP A 79 6.75 -7.68 -14.27
N MET A 80 7.02 -6.38 -14.18
CA MET A 80 6.03 -5.36 -13.87
C MET A 80 5.58 -4.56 -15.10
N THR A 81 6.08 -4.88 -16.29
CA THR A 81 5.80 -4.12 -17.52
C THR A 81 4.32 -3.99 -17.82
N GLN A 82 3.52 -5.00 -17.54
CA GLN A 82 2.06 -4.96 -17.69
C GLN A 82 1.35 -3.88 -16.85
N TRP A 83 2.04 -3.35 -15.83
CA TRP A 83 1.51 -2.32 -14.93
C TRP A 83 2.07 -0.94 -15.21
N ASN A 84 2.92 -0.79 -16.22
CA ASN A 84 3.47 0.50 -16.59
C ASN A 84 2.36 1.50 -16.90
N VAL A 85 2.64 2.75 -16.59
CA VAL A 85 1.72 3.88 -16.78
C VAL A 85 2.36 4.86 -17.73
N ASP A 86 1.79 4.99 -18.93
CA ASP A 86 2.34 5.87 -19.99
C ASP A 86 2.03 7.34 -19.69
N ASP A 87 0.82 7.63 -19.24
CA ASP A 87 0.37 8.99 -18.85
C ASP A 87 -0.02 9.00 -17.37
N ARG A 88 0.91 9.48 -16.54
CA ARG A 88 0.73 9.58 -15.09
C ARG A 88 -0.45 10.46 -14.69
N LYS A 89 -0.66 11.56 -15.42
CA LYS A 89 -1.74 12.51 -15.11
C LYS A 89 -3.11 11.91 -15.44
N ALA A 90 -3.24 11.29 -16.59
CA ALA A 90 -4.45 10.60 -16.99
C ALA A 90 -4.75 9.43 -16.05
N PHE A 91 -3.74 8.64 -15.68
CA PHE A 91 -3.87 7.55 -14.72
C PHE A 91 -4.42 8.03 -13.38
N LEU A 92 -3.80 9.02 -12.74
CA LEU A 92 -4.25 9.55 -11.45
C LEU A 92 -5.69 10.09 -11.53
N ALA A 93 -6.02 10.83 -12.59
CA ALA A 93 -7.36 11.36 -12.77
C ALA A 93 -8.43 10.28 -12.97
N ASN A 94 -8.10 9.23 -13.73
CA ASN A 94 -9.03 8.13 -14.01
C ASN A 94 -9.24 7.26 -12.75
N GLU A 95 -8.18 6.89 -12.04
CA GLU A 95 -8.28 6.11 -10.82
C GLU A 95 -9.00 6.87 -9.71
N THR A 96 -8.76 8.17 -9.58
CA THR A 96 -9.50 9.00 -8.62
C THR A 96 -10.99 9.06 -8.98
N ARG A 97 -11.33 9.22 -10.26
CA ARG A 97 -12.73 9.21 -10.69
C ARG A 97 -13.40 7.87 -10.45
N ALA A 98 -12.71 6.76 -10.71
CA ALA A 98 -13.22 5.41 -10.46
C ALA A 98 -13.53 5.16 -8.98
N LEU A 99 -12.85 5.84 -8.06
CA LEU A 99 -13.13 5.74 -6.63
C LEU A 99 -14.42 6.43 -6.18
N TYR A 100 -14.99 7.31 -6.97
CA TYR A 100 -16.31 7.91 -6.66
C TYR A 100 -17.47 6.94 -6.91
N ASP A 101 -17.24 5.92 -7.74
CA ASP A 101 -18.22 4.86 -8.05
C ASP A 101 -17.55 3.50 -7.99
N HIS A 102 -16.94 3.20 -6.84
CA HIS A 102 -16.05 2.04 -6.71
C HIS A 102 -16.77 0.70 -6.54
N GLY A 103 -18.07 0.68 -6.19
CA GLY A 103 -18.82 -0.56 -5.96
C GLY A 103 -18.24 -1.49 -4.88
N ILE A 104 -17.30 -1.02 -4.07
CA ILE A 104 -16.64 -1.81 -3.01
C ILE A 104 -17.48 -1.70 -1.74
N PRO A 105 -17.98 -2.83 -1.19
CA PRO A 105 -18.87 -2.79 -0.04
C PRO A 105 -18.17 -2.36 1.26
N GLU A 106 -16.83 -2.54 1.36
CA GLU A 106 -16.08 -2.16 2.55
C GLU A 106 -15.46 -0.76 2.40
N PRO A 107 -16.00 0.26 3.11
CA PRO A 107 -15.52 1.65 2.99
C PRO A 107 -14.03 1.81 3.31
N ILE A 108 -13.49 0.97 4.21
CA ILE A 108 -12.09 1.00 4.60
C ILE A 108 -11.15 0.74 3.43
N ILE A 109 -11.54 -0.11 2.48
CA ILE A 109 -10.75 -0.43 1.30
C ILE A 109 -10.72 0.77 0.34
N ALA A 110 -11.89 1.36 0.07
CA ALA A 110 -11.97 2.57 -0.75
C ALA A 110 -11.14 3.72 -0.16
N CYS A 111 -11.24 3.94 1.16
CA CYS A 111 -10.41 4.93 1.85
C CYS A 111 -8.91 4.68 1.69
N HIS A 112 -8.45 3.43 1.75
CA HIS A 112 -7.03 3.14 1.57
C HIS A 112 -6.57 3.28 0.12
N ARG A 113 -7.41 2.93 -0.84
CA ARG A 113 -7.13 3.21 -2.26
C ARG A 113 -6.96 4.70 -2.51
N LEU A 114 -7.87 5.51 -1.98
CA LEU A 114 -7.80 6.98 -2.09
C LEU A 114 -6.52 7.52 -1.42
N LYS A 115 -6.20 7.06 -0.20
CA LYS A 115 -4.97 7.47 0.49
C LYS A 115 -3.71 7.15 -0.29
N VAL A 116 -3.66 5.99 -0.94
CA VAL A 116 -2.51 5.58 -1.77
C VAL A 116 -2.38 6.48 -2.99
N LEU A 117 -3.50 6.80 -3.67
CA LEU A 117 -3.49 7.72 -4.83
C LEU A 117 -3.04 9.12 -4.44
N ILE A 118 -3.59 9.68 -3.37
CA ILE A 118 -3.19 11.00 -2.87
C ILE A 118 -1.70 11.02 -2.52
N ALA A 119 -1.22 9.99 -1.81
CA ALA A 119 0.19 9.90 -1.46
C ALA A 119 1.10 9.79 -2.69
N LEU A 120 0.70 9.01 -3.71
CA LEU A 120 1.44 8.92 -4.96
C LEU A 120 1.49 10.28 -5.67
N GLU A 121 0.35 10.92 -5.87
CA GLU A 121 0.26 12.23 -6.54
C GLU A 121 1.16 13.25 -5.85
N ASP A 122 1.13 13.29 -4.54
CA ASP A 122 1.88 14.23 -3.73
C ASP A 122 3.40 13.98 -3.80
N GLU A 123 3.82 12.72 -3.78
CA GLU A 123 5.23 12.36 -3.95
C GLU A 123 5.73 12.65 -5.38
N LEU A 124 4.91 12.40 -6.40
CA LEU A 124 5.24 12.75 -7.79
C LEU A 124 5.32 14.27 -7.99
N ARG A 125 4.48 15.03 -7.30
CA ARG A 125 4.55 16.51 -7.32
C ARG A 125 5.81 17.04 -6.66
N ALA A 126 6.22 16.40 -5.54
CA ALA A 126 7.43 16.78 -4.82
C ALA A 126 8.71 16.41 -5.56
N ALA A 127 8.71 15.35 -6.37
CA ALA A 127 9.88 14.86 -7.09
C ALA A 127 9.49 14.24 -8.45
N PRO A 128 9.08 15.06 -9.45
CA PRO A 128 8.50 14.57 -10.70
C PRO A 128 9.48 13.74 -11.56
N ASP A 129 10.78 14.09 -11.50
CA ASP A 129 11.84 13.46 -12.29
C ASP A 129 12.61 12.38 -11.50
N ALA A 130 12.08 11.94 -10.36
CA ALA A 130 12.76 10.93 -9.56
C ALA A 130 12.78 9.58 -10.29
N GLY A 131 13.93 8.89 -10.30
CA GLY A 131 14.10 7.59 -10.95
C GLY A 131 13.19 6.48 -10.41
N TRP A 132 12.52 6.68 -9.30
CA TRP A 132 11.52 5.75 -8.75
C TRP A 132 10.09 6.04 -9.23
N ALA A 133 9.83 7.15 -9.92
CA ALA A 133 8.47 7.62 -10.22
C ALA A 133 7.66 6.63 -11.08
N GLU A 134 8.27 6.04 -12.10
CA GLU A 134 7.63 5.02 -12.95
C GLU A 134 7.29 3.77 -12.15
N THR A 135 8.24 3.30 -11.35
CA THR A 135 8.03 2.14 -10.48
C THR A 135 6.91 2.38 -9.46
N ALA A 136 6.81 3.61 -8.92
CA ALA A 136 5.73 3.97 -8.01
C ALA A 136 4.36 3.93 -8.68
N CYS A 137 4.27 4.49 -9.89
CA CYS A 137 3.03 4.44 -10.67
C CYS A 137 2.63 3.00 -10.99
N ALA A 138 3.55 2.17 -11.47
CA ALA A 138 3.30 0.76 -11.75
C ALA A 138 2.85 -0.02 -10.50
N ALA A 139 3.48 0.22 -9.35
CA ALA A 139 3.13 -0.41 -8.09
C ALA A 139 1.71 -0.03 -7.63
N VAL A 140 1.35 1.24 -7.74
CA VAL A 140 0.01 1.71 -7.38
C VAL A 140 -1.03 1.22 -8.38
N ASN A 141 -0.74 1.25 -9.69
CA ASN A 141 -1.60 0.68 -10.72
C ASN A 141 -1.92 -0.80 -10.42
N ARG A 142 -0.90 -1.59 -10.14
CA ARG A 142 -1.07 -2.99 -9.73
C ARG A 142 -1.95 -3.11 -8.48
N TYR A 143 -1.70 -2.31 -7.45
CA TYR A 143 -2.48 -2.33 -6.22
C TYR A 143 -3.98 -2.04 -6.47
N LEU A 144 -4.28 -1.04 -7.30
CA LEU A 144 -5.66 -0.63 -7.56
C LEU A 144 -6.42 -1.63 -8.44
N ASN A 145 -5.73 -2.23 -9.40
CA ASN A 145 -6.33 -3.05 -10.46
C ASN A 145 -6.14 -4.56 -10.26
N THR A 146 -5.45 -5.00 -9.20
CA THR A 146 -5.39 -6.42 -8.86
C THR A 146 -6.69 -6.84 -8.17
N PRO A 147 -7.34 -7.94 -8.63
CA PRO A 147 -8.56 -8.44 -8.02
C PRO A 147 -8.34 -8.79 -6.55
N MET A 148 -9.17 -8.24 -5.68
CA MET A 148 -9.19 -8.64 -4.27
C MET A 148 -10.04 -9.88 -4.10
N LYS A 149 -9.54 -10.90 -3.38
CA LYS A 149 -10.34 -12.08 -3.04
C LYS A 149 -11.47 -11.67 -2.08
N ARG A 150 -12.70 -12.04 -2.45
CA ARG A 150 -13.94 -11.62 -1.77
C ARG A 150 -14.23 -12.30 -0.42
N HIS A 151 -13.29 -13.06 0.15
CA HIS A 151 -13.53 -13.82 1.38
C HIS A 151 -13.31 -13.04 2.69
N HIS A 152 -13.07 -11.73 2.62
CA HIS A 152 -12.79 -10.92 3.80
C HIS A 152 -14.00 -10.72 4.73
N GLY A 153 -15.22 -10.67 4.20
CA GLY A 153 -16.41 -10.41 5.01
C GLY A 153 -16.65 -11.45 6.11
N LEU A 154 -16.58 -12.72 5.75
CA LEU A 154 -16.74 -13.83 6.72
C LEU A 154 -15.60 -13.85 7.75
N ARG A 155 -14.36 -13.57 7.31
CA ARG A 155 -13.20 -13.53 8.21
C ARG A 155 -13.28 -12.35 9.19
N LEU A 156 -13.64 -11.17 8.71
CA LEU A 156 -13.81 -10.00 9.57
C LEU A 156 -14.96 -10.20 10.58
N ALA A 157 -16.05 -10.84 10.16
CA ALA A 157 -17.13 -11.21 11.05
C ALA A 157 -16.68 -12.24 12.11
N ALA A 158 -15.93 -13.26 11.73
CA ALA A 158 -15.36 -14.24 12.66
C ALA A 158 -14.39 -13.57 13.64
N GLN A 159 -13.48 -12.72 13.17
CA GLN A 159 -12.55 -11.98 14.01
C GLN A 159 -13.28 -11.04 15.01
N ALA A 160 -14.35 -10.38 14.56
CA ALA A 160 -15.15 -9.53 15.44
C ALA A 160 -15.88 -10.34 16.51
N LEU A 161 -16.42 -11.51 16.15
CA LEU A 161 -17.06 -12.42 17.09
C LEU A 161 -16.08 -12.99 18.12
N ASP A 162 -14.89 -13.39 17.67
CA ASP A 162 -13.82 -13.88 18.55
C ASP A 162 -13.35 -12.80 19.52
N PHE A 163 -13.25 -11.56 19.06
CA PHE A 163 -12.88 -10.43 19.90
C PHE A 163 -13.92 -10.18 20.98
N VAL A 164 -15.21 -10.13 20.61
CA VAL A 164 -16.31 -9.93 21.57
C VAL A 164 -16.44 -11.11 22.53
N ALA A 165 -16.24 -12.35 22.07
CA ALA A 165 -16.28 -13.55 22.93
C ALA A 165 -15.08 -13.64 23.88
N GLY A 166 -13.94 -13.05 23.55
CA GLY A 166 -12.75 -13.02 24.38
C GLY A 166 -12.78 -11.97 25.50
N GLU A 167 -13.72 -11.01 25.45
CA GLU A 167 -13.92 -9.99 26.48
C GLU A 167 -14.94 -10.42 27.58
N GLY A 168 -15.50 -11.59 27.47
CA GLY A 168 -16.41 -12.23 28.44
C GLY A 168 -15.71 -13.32 29.23
#